data_6ca902a6146b01ef0dbd45e6fea1ffab
#
_entry.id   6ca902a6146b01ef0dbd45e6fea1ffab
#
_cell.length_a   1.000
_cell.length_b   1.000
_cell.length_c   1.000
_cell.angle_alpha   90.00
_cell.angle_beta   90.00
_cell.angle_gamma   90.00
#
_symmetry.space_group_name_H-M   'P 1'
#
loop_
_entity.id
_entity.type
_entity.pdbx_description
1 polymer ?
#
loop_
_entity_poly.entity_id
_entity_poly.type
_entity_poly.pdbx_seq_one_letter_code
_entity_poly.pdbx_strand_id
1 'polypeptide(L)'
;MFYNVENFFDNENDSLTLDDEFLPDGARHWTNYKYKKKLNNIYKVIVAVGGWEPPEIVGLCEVENEYVLKDLVNKTPLAKYEYKIIHKESRDQRGIDVALLYLKNKFKILQTRFIPIKQWNIPMNTRDILFVKGVTSTNDTLNIFVNHW
;
A
#
# COMPACT_ATOMS: atom_id res chain seq x y z
N MET A 1 8.90 2.61 8.25
CA MET A 1 7.97 1.57 8.73
C MET A 1 7.66 0.60 7.60
N PHE A 2 7.48 -0.71 7.89
CA PHE A 2 6.87 -1.69 6.99
C PHE A 2 5.66 -2.32 7.69
N TYR A 3 4.55 -2.51 6.96
CA TYR A 3 3.32 -3.02 7.56
C TYR A 3 2.54 -3.86 6.54
N ASN A 4 2.29 -5.13 6.88
CA ASN A 4 1.28 -5.95 6.19
C ASN A 4 -0.09 -5.53 6.74
N VAL A 5 -0.91 -4.93 5.88
CA VAL A 5 -2.22 -4.43 6.28
C VAL A 5 -3.30 -5.51 6.29
N GLU A 6 -2.97 -6.74 5.92
CA GLU A 6 -3.86 -7.91 5.99
C GLU A 6 -5.18 -7.71 5.22
N ASN A 7 -5.10 -7.80 3.89
CA ASN A 7 -6.25 -7.70 2.99
C ASN A 7 -7.00 -6.35 3.10
N PHE A 8 -6.36 -5.29 2.63
CA PHE A 8 -6.98 -3.96 2.58
C PHE A 8 -7.71 -3.77 1.26
N PHE A 9 -8.92 -4.33 1.20
CA PHE A 9 -9.86 -4.22 0.09
C PHE A 9 -10.86 -3.09 0.33
N ASP A 10 -11.37 -2.51 -0.77
CA ASP A 10 -12.60 -1.71 -0.72
C ASP A 10 -13.84 -2.64 -0.68
N ASN A 11 -15.01 -2.17 -1.04
CA ASN A 11 -16.25 -2.96 -1.04
C ASN A 11 -16.95 -2.94 -2.40
N GLU A 12 -16.21 -2.60 -3.45
CA GLU A 12 -16.66 -2.61 -4.84
C GLU A 12 -16.05 -3.82 -5.56
N ASN A 13 -16.74 -4.36 -6.55
CA ASN A 13 -16.26 -5.51 -7.30
C ASN A 13 -15.28 -5.08 -8.40
N ASP A 14 -14.08 -5.64 -8.40
CA ASP A 14 -13.16 -5.54 -9.53
C ASP A 14 -13.25 -6.79 -10.40
N SER A 15 -13.83 -6.67 -11.58
CA SER A 15 -14.06 -7.78 -12.51
C SER A 15 -12.78 -8.49 -13.00
N LEU A 16 -11.60 -7.95 -12.72
CA LEU A 16 -10.31 -8.50 -13.15
C LEU A 16 -9.60 -9.30 -12.06
N THR A 17 -10.12 -9.27 -10.82
CA THR A 17 -9.51 -9.92 -9.66
C THR A 17 -10.47 -10.88 -8.96
N LEU A 18 -9.94 -11.72 -8.07
CA LEU A 18 -10.72 -12.67 -7.28
C LEU A 18 -11.01 -12.06 -5.89
N ASP A 19 -11.76 -10.98 -5.87
CA ASP A 19 -12.09 -10.18 -4.68
C ASP A 19 -13.52 -10.41 -4.14
N ASP A 20 -14.31 -11.30 -4.78
CA ASP A 20 -15.71 -11.55 -4.44
C ASP A 20 -15.98 -11.78 -2.95
N GLU A 21 -15.02 -12.37 -2.20
CA GLU A 21 -15.19 -12.58 -0.76
C GLU A 21 -15.19 -11.26 0.05
N PHE A 22 -14.64 -10.17 -0.54
CA PHE A 22 -14.57 -8.83 0.06
C PHE A 22 -15.71 -7.90 -0.38
N LEU A 23 -16.81 -8.46 -0.85
CA LEU A 23 -18.04 -7.71 -1.16
C LEU A 23 -19.01 -7.72 0.03
N PRO A 24 -19.99 -6.79 0.06
CA PRO A 24 -21.01 -6.77 1.13
C PRO A 24 -21.83 -8.04 1.26
N ASP A 25 -22.11 -8.71 0.14
CA ASP A 25 -22.80 -10.01 0.02
C ASP A 25 -21.86 -11.20 -0.12
N GLY A 26 -20.56 -10.96 -0.20
CA GLY A 26 -19.52 -11.98 -0.23
C GLY A 26 -19.31 -12.70 1.11
N ALA A 27 -18.49 -13.73 1.10
CA ALA A 27 -18.27 -14.63 2.26
C ALA A 27 -17.80 -13.88 3.53
N ARG A 28 -17.10 -12.77 3.40
CA ARG A 28 -16.62 -11.95 4.53
C ARG A 28 -17.61 -10.88 4.96
N HIS A 29 -18.71 -10.69 4.22
CA HIS A 29 -19.65 -9.60 4.43
C HIS A 29 -18.92 -8.26 4.62
N TRP A 30 -18.08 -7.90 3.62
CA TRP A 30 -17.18 -6.75 3.65
C TRP A 30 -17.93 -5.45 3.40
N THR A 31 -18.66 -4.99 4.39
CA THR A 31 -19.49 -3.78 4.32
C THR A 31 -18.65 -2.50 4.41
N ASN A 32 -19.22 -1.38 3.98
CA ASN A 32 -18.62 -0.05 4.14
C ASN A 32 -18.21 0.27 5.60
N TYR A 33 -18.96 -0.28 6.58
CA TYR A 33 -18.58 -0.16 7.99
C TYR A 33 -17.26 -0.88 8.29
N LYS A 34 -17.09 -2.12 7.81
CA LYS A 34 -15.85 -2.89 8.00
C LYS A 34 -14.68 -2.22 7.28
N TYR A 35 -14.89 -1.76 6.04
CA TYR A 35 -13.90 -1.00 5.28
C TYR A 35 -13.43 0.25 6.05
N LYS A 36 -14.34 1.11 6.48
CA LYS A 36 -14.00 2.30 7.26
C LYS A 36 -13.31 1.98 8.59
N LYS A 37 -13.71 0.91 9.25
CA LYS A 37 -13.05 0.44 10.48
C LYS A 37 -11.61 0.01 10.19
N LYS A 38 -11.39 -0.74 9.11
CA LYS A 38 -10.06 -1.17 8.65
C LYS A 38 -9.18 0.04 8.35
N LEU A 39 -9.68 0.97 7.54
CA LEU A 39 -9.04 2.23 7.20
C LEU A 39 -8.55 3.00 8.45
N ASN A 40 -9.45 3.17 9.43
CA ASN A 40 -9.11 3.84 10.69
C ASN A 40 -8.09 3.06 11.52
N ASN A 41 -8.12 1.73 11.50
CA ASN A 41 -7.15 0.92 12.23
C ASN A 41 -5.74 1.04 11.62
N ILE A 42 -5.63 0.99 10.28
CA ILE A 42 -4.35 1.18 9.57
C ILE A 42 -3.77 2.56 9.91
N TYR A 43 -4.57 3.61 9.79
CA TYR A 43 -4.18 4.97 10.19
C TYR A 43 -3.62 5.03 11.61
N LYS A 44 -4.36 4.46 12.60
CA LYS A 44 -3.93 4.45 14.01
C LYS A 44 -2.60 3.75 14.21
N VAL A 45 -2.35 2.63 13.54
CA VAL A 45 -1.07 1.92 13.60
C VAL A 45 0.05 2.78 13.05
N ILE A 46 -0.13 3.41 11.89
CA ILE A 46 0.88 4.28 11.28
C ILE A 46 1.28 5.42 12.23
N VAL A 47 0.28 6.09 12.82
CA VAL A 47 0.54 7.19 13.75
C VAL A 47 1.19 6.69 15.06
N ALA A 48 0.73 5.55 15.59
CA ALA A 48 1.27 5.01 16.84
C ALA A 48 2.75 4.63 16.75
N VAL A 49 3.19 4.13 15.58
CA VAL A 49 4.62 3.79 15.37
C VAL A 49 5.52 5.02 15.35
N GLY A 50 5.03 6.13 14.81
CA GLY A 50 5.80 7.37 14.73
C GLY A 50 5.85 8.18 16.04
N GLY A 51 4.93 7.95 16.96
CA GLY A 51 4.81 8.73 18.20
C GLY A 51 4.27 10.14 17.93
N TRP A 52 5.10 11.17 18.05
CA TRP A 52 4.71 12.56 17.83
C TRP A 52 4.49 12.93 16.35
N GLU A 53 5.28 12.33 15.46
CA GLU A 53 5.16 12.50 14.02
C GLU A 53 5.04 11.12 13.35
N PRO A 54 4.25 10.97 12.28
CA PRO A 54 4.15 9.69 11.61
C PRO A 54 5.46 9.37 10.88
N PRO A 55 5.73 8.07 10.59
CA PRO A 55 6.92 7.65 9.85
C PRO A 55 7.02 8.36 8.49
N GLU A 56 8.18 8.87 8.14
CA GLU A 56 8.41 9.58 6.88
C GLU A 56 8.22 8.70 5.64
N ILE A 57 8.43 7.39 5.80
CA ILE A 57 8.33 6.37 4.77
C ILE A 57 7.60 5.15 5.33
N VAL A 58 6.54 4.70 4.64
CA VAL A 58 5.74 3.55 5.03
C VAL A 58 5.59 2.60 3.84
N GLY A 59 6.22 1.43 3.91
CA GLY A 59 5.98 0.33 2.99
C GLY A 59 4.76 -0.46 3.45
N LEU A 60 3.84 -0.73 2.53
CA LEU A 60 2.62 -1.49 2.76
C LEU A 60 2.60 -2.72 1.86
N CYS A 61 1.98 -3.80 2.32
CA CYS A 61 1.62 -4.94 1.50
C CYS A 61 0.21 -5.44 1.83
N GLU A 62 -0.36 -6.20 0.92
CA GLU A 62 -1.77 -6.62 0.90
C GLU A 62 -2.74 -5.43 0.76
N VAL A 63 -2.40 -4.53 -0.15
CA VAL A 63 -3.21 -3.40 -0.57
C VAL A 63 -3.85 -3.75 -1.91
N GLU A 64 -5.14 -3.56 -2.05
CA GLU A 64 -5.85 -3.89 -3.28
C GLU A 64 -5.48 -2.94 -4.42
N ASN A 65 -5.76 -1.66 -4.26
CA ASN A 65 -5.68 -0.69 -5.36
C ASN A 65 -5.28 0.71 -4.89
N GLU A 66 -5.14 1.63 -5.85
CA GLU A 66 -4.79 3.02 -5.54
C GLU A 66 -5.92 3.77 -4.81
N TYR A 67 -7.18 3.32 -4.98
CA TYR A 67 -8.34 3.97 -4.36
C TYR A 67 -8.29 3.83 -2.83
N VAL A 68 -8.04 2.62 -2.29
CA VAL A 68 -7.94 2.42 -0.84
C VAL A 68 -6.76 3.20 -0.25
N LEU A 69 -5.66 3.37 -0.99
CA LEU A 69 -4.52 4.18 -0.58
C LEU A 69 -4.87 5.67 -0.55
N LYS A 70 -5.58 6.17 -1.56
CA LYS A 70 -6.07 7.56 -1.58
C LYS A 70 -7.03 7.83 -0.42
N ASP A 71 -7.90 6.88 -0.10
CA ASP A 71 -8.77 6.98 1.06
C ASP A 71 -7.97 7.02 2.36
N LEU A 72 -6.95 6.18 2.49
CA LEU A 72 -6.09 6.17 3.67
C LEU A 72 -5.40 7.51 3.89
N VAL A 73 -4.81 8.09 2.84
CA VAL A 73 -4.03 9.34 3.00
C VAL A 73 -4.88 10.61 2.98
N ASN A 74 -6.11 10.59 2.41
CA ASN A 74 -6.92 11.79 2.25
C ASN A 74 -8.19 11.80 3.14
N LYS A 75 -8.75 10.64 3.50
CA LYS A 75 -10.00 10.54 4.29
C LYS A 75 -9.77 10.14 5.75
N THR A 76 -8.52 10.03 6.18
CA THR A 76 -8.14 9.83 7.59
C THR A 76 -7.35 11.05 8.09
N PRO A 77 -7.08 11.16 9.40
CA PRO A 77 -6.20 12.21 9.93
C PRO A 77 -4.77 12.22 9.33
N LEU A 78 -4.36 11.23 8.52
CA LEU A 78 -3.12 11.31 7.74
C LEU A 78 -3.14 12.42 6.69
N ALA A 79 -4.31 12.93 6.30
CA ALA A 79 -4.46 14.00 5.31
C ALA A 79 -3.63 15.25 5.64
N LYS A 80 -3.46 15.58 6.93
CA LYS A 80 -2.65 16.72 7.38
C LYS A 80 -1.14 16.59 7.08
N TYR A 81 -0.67 15.37 6.78
CA TYR A 81 0.75 15.11 6.51
C TYR A 81 1.10 15.06 5.02
N GLU A 82 0.09 15.04 4.14
CA GLU A 82 0.24 15.09 2.69
C GLU A 82 1.11 13.97 2.10
N TYR A 83 0.96 12.74 2.59
CA TYR A 83 1.64 11.58 2.04
C TYR A 83 1.44 11.46 0.52
N LYS A 84 2.51 11.13 -0.17
CA LYS A 84 2.50 10.72 -1.58
C LYS A 84 2.50 9.22 -1.67
N ILE A 85 1.88 8.69 -2.71
CA ILE A 85 1.67 7.26 -2.94
C ILE A 85 2.56 6.82 -4.10
N ILE A 86 3.21 5.67 -3.96
CA ILE A 86 3.78 4.89 -5.06
C ILE A 86 3.10 3.53 -5.03
N HIS A 87 2.31 3.24 -6.04
CA HIS A 87 1.58 2.00 -6.20
C HIS A 87 1.46 1.66 -7.69
N LYS A 88 1.31 0.40 -8.01
CA LYS A 88 0.97 -0.13 -9.32
C LYS A 88 0.35 -1.49 -9.12
N GLU A 89 -0.76 -1.73 -9.77
CA GLU A 89 -1.40 -3.04 -9.83
C GLU A 89 -0.48 -4.05 -10.52
N SER A 90 -0.33 -5.20 -9.89
CA SER A 90 0.48 -6.31 -10.37
C SER A 90 -0.38 -7.36 -11.08
N ARG A 91 0.18 -8.55 -11.27
CA ARG A 91 -0.52 -9.69 -11.86
C ARG A 91 -1.10 -10.65 -10.82
N ASP A 92 -1.12 -10.27 -9.55
CA ASP A 92 -1.69 -11.13 -8.51
C ASP A 92 -3.20 -11.27 -8.74
N GLN A 93 -3.67 -12.50 -8.89
CA GLN A 93 -5.07 -12.78 -9.19
C GLN A 93 -6.03 -12.40 -8.05
N ARG A 94 -5.53 -12.28 -6.84
CA ARG A 94 -6.32 -11.84 -5.69
C ARG A 94 -6.50 -10.32 -5.64
N GLY A 95 -5.78 -9.58 -6.51
CA GLY A 95 -5.80 -8.13 -6.52
C GLY A 95 -5.12 -7.51 -5.30
N ILE A 96 -4.06 -8.11 -4.75
CA ILE A 96 -3.31 -7.52 -3.64
C ILE A 96 -1.88 -7.17 -4.04
N ASP A 97 -1.44 -5.99 -3.65
CA ASP A 97 -0.20 -5.40 -4.09
C ASP A 97 0.67 -4.87 -2.95
N VAL A 98 1.80 -4.31 -3.34
CA VAL A 98 2.69 -3.54 -2.46
C VAL A 98 2.62 -2.06 -2.79
N ALA A 99 2.80 -1.22 -1.79
CA ALA A 99 2.81 0.24 -1.95
C ALA A 99 3.85 0.91 -1.06
N LEU A 100 4.21 2.14 -1.40
CA LEU A 100 5.02 3.01 -0.56
C LEU A 100 4.29 4.34 -0.37
N LEU A 101 4.13 4.75 0.89
CA LEU A 101 3.73 6.11 1.25
C LEU A 101 4.98 6.87 1.70
N TYR A 102 5.10 8.15 1.33
CA TYR A 102 6.23 8.97 1.75
C TYR A 102 5.88 10.44 1.88
N LEU A 103 6.55 11.14 2.78
CA LEU A 103 6.44 12.58 2.94
C LEU A 103 7.40 13.28 1.96
N LYS A 104 6.85 14.02 0.99
CA LYS A 104 7.63 14.66 -0.10
C LYS A 104 8.70 15.65 0.41
N ASN A 105 8.44 16.30 1.54
CA ASN A 105 9.38 17.22 2.17
C ASN A 105 10.52 16.52 2.96
N LYS A 106 10.40 15.21 3.19
CA LYS A 106 11.36 14.40 3.94
C LYS A 106 12.12 13.40 3.07
N PHE A 107 11.53 12.99 1.95
CA PHE A 107 12.11 12.01 1.05
C PHE A 107 11.87 12.37 -0.42
N LYS A 108 12.96 12.60 -1.16
CA LYS A 108 12.94 12.92 -2.60
C LYS A 108 13.19 11.66 -3.42
N ILE A 109 12.22 11.25 -4.22
CA ILE A 109 12.34 10.11 -5.12
C ILE A 109 13.31 10.42 -6.26
N LEU A 110 14.25 9.52 -6.52
CA LEU A 110 15.17 9.54 -7.65
C LEU A 110 14.79 8.49 -8.71
N GLN A 111 14.32 7.32 -8.28
CA GLN A 111 13.97 6.21 -9.16
C GLN A 111 12.89 5.35 -8.53
N THR A 112 11.98 4.85 -9.36
CA THR A 112 10.98 3.84 -9.00
C THR A 112 10.98 2.73 -10.04
N ARG A 113 10.89 1.47 -9.60
CA ARG A 113 10.71 0.30 -10.46
C ARG A 113 9.75 -0.67 -9.81
N PHE A 114 8.89 -1.27 -10.62
CA PHE A 114 8.10 -2.44 -10.26
C PHE A 114 8.75 -3.64 -10.97
N ILE A 115 9.23 -4.59 -10.20
CA ILE A 115 10.05 -5.71 -10.66
C ILE A 115 9.17 -6.97 -10.59
N PRO A 116 8.71 -7.50 -11.74
CA PRO A 116 7.92 -8.71 -11.76
C PRO A 116 8.75 -9.92 -11.34
N ILE A 117 8.19 -10.76 -10.49
CA ILE A 117 8.80 -12.05 -10.13
C ILE A 117 8.68 -12.98 -11.34
N LYS A 118 9.78 -13.64 -11.68
CA LYS A 118 9.86 -14.55 -12.81
C LYS A 118 10.33 -15.93 -12.37
N GLN A 119 9.74 -16.95 -12.94
CA GLN A 119 10.26 -18.31 -12.90
C GLN A 119 10.62 -18.73 -14.33
N TRP A 120 11.86 -19.16 -14.57
CA TRP A 120 12.34 -19.54 -15.92
C TRP A 120 12.13 -18.44 -16.98
N ASN A 121 12.35 -17.16 -16.62
CA ASN A 121 12.08 -15.96 -17.44
C ASN A 121 10.60 -15.70 -17.78
N ILE A 122 9.66 -16.45 -17.24
CA ILE A 122 8.22 -16.24 -17.40
C ILE A 122 7.70 -15.45 -16.18
N PRO A 123 7.04 -14.30 -16.37
CA PRO A 123 6.42 -13.58 -15.26
C PRO A 123 5.40 -14.45 -14.54
N MET A 124 5.47 -14.48 -13.22
CA MET A 124 4.50 -15.17 -12.37
C MET A 124 3.27 -14.30 -12.13
N ASN A 125 2.13 -14.94 -11.89
CA ASN A 125 0.91 -14.25 -11.47
C ASN A 125 0.97 -13.99 -9.95
N THR A 126 1.84 -13.08 -9.56
CA THR A 126 2.03 -12.65 -8.17
C THR A 126 2.46 -11.19 -8.15
N ARG A 127 2.54 -10.62 -6.94
CA ARG A 127 2.93 -9.22 -6.70
C ARG A 127 4.31 -8.91 -7.24
N ASP A 128 4.45 -7.70 -7.78
CA ASP A 128 5.75 -7.15 -8.12
C ASP A 128 6.53 -6.80 -6.84
N ILE A 129 7.86 -6.76 -6.93
CA ILE A 129 8.69 -6.11 -5.91
C ILE A 129 8.78 -4.63 -6.26
N LEU A 130 8.38 -3.76 -5.35
CA LEU A 130 8.57 -2.32 -5.52
C LEU A 130 9.97 -1.91 -5.06
N PHE A 131 10.78 -1.40 -5.99
CA PHE A 131 12.05 -0.76 -5.70
C PHE A 131 11.90 0.75 -5.80
N VAL A 132 12.37 1.45 -4.75
CA VAL A 132 12.42 2.93 -4.71
C VAL A 132 13.79 3.37 -4.26
N LYS A 133 14.44 4.22 -5.06
CA LYS A 133 15.65 4.94 -4.68
C LYS A 133 15.29 6.39 -4.41
N GLY A 134 15.78 6.94 -3.30
CA GLY A 134 15.53 8.34 -2.96
C GLY A 134 16.55 8.88 -1.98
N VAL A 135 16.45 10.19 -1.71
CA VAL A 135 17.32 10.92 -0.81
C VAL A 135 16.50 11.48 0.35
N THR A 136 16.96 11.26 1.57
CA THR A 136 16.37 11.80 2.80
C THR A 136 16.65 13.30 2.96
N SER A 137 15.98 13.96 3.89
CA SER A 137 16.28 15.35 4.27
C SER A 137 17.70 15.54 4.85
N THR A 138 18.36 14.47 5.28
CA THR A 138 19.76 14.45 5.77
C THR A 138 20.78 14.15 4.66
N ASN A 139 20.35 14.14 3.38
CA ASN A 139 21.15 13.80 2.19
C ASN A 139 21.63 12.32 2.12
N ASP A 140 21.06 11.43 2.90
CA ASP A 140 21.36 9.99 2.78
C ASP A 140 20.58 9.38 1.63
N THR A 141 21.24 8.57 0.82
CA THR A 141 20.59 7.83 -0.25
C THR A 141 20.11 6.47 0.26
N LEU A 142 18.79 6.23 0.14
CA LEU A 142 18.16 4.95 0.48
C LEU A 142 17.77 4.18 -0.77
N ASN A 143 17.97 2.86 -0.74
CA ASN A 143 17.40 1.90 -1.67
C ASN A 143 16.40 1.04 -0.90
N ILE A 144 15.12 1.21 -1.21
CA ILE A 144 14.02 0.58 -0.48
C ILE A 144 13.39 -0.48 -1.38
N PHE A 145 13.22 -1.68 -0.85
CA PHE A 145 12.48 -2.76 -1.49
C PHE A 145 11.25 -3.07 -0.64
N VAL A 146 10.07 -2.90 -1.22
CA VAL A 146 8.81 -3.36 -0.62
C VAL A 146 8.40 -4.62 -1.34
N ASN A 147 8.28 -5.71 -0.61
CA ASN A 147 7.91 -7.01 -1.14
C ASN A 147 7.02 -7.77 -0.15
N HIS A 148 6.26 -8.71 -0.67
CA HIS A 148 5.40 -9.60 0.09
C HIS A 148 5.63 -11.03 -0.39
N TRP A 149 6.12 -11.90 0.50
CA TRP A 149 6.44 -13.31 0.25
C TRP A 149 5.26 -14.22 0.58
#